data_31541652c0ac21e357d25f33e92d8acb
#
_entry.id   31541652c0ac21e357d25f33e92d8acb
#
_cell.length_a   1.000
_cell.length_b   1.000
_cell.length_c   1.000
_cell.angle_alpha   90.00
_cell.angle_beta   90.00
_cell.angle_gamma   90.00
#
_symmetry.space_group_name_H-M   'P 1'
#
loop_
_entity.id
_entity.type
_entity.pdbx_description
1 polymer ?
#
loop_
_entity_poly.entity_id
_entity_poly.type
_entity_poly.pdbx_seq_one_letter_code
_entity_poly.pdbx_strand_id
1 'polypeptide(L)'
;MNKISFVVPIYNEEENIRKLVEEIQAVAPDLSNDYEILLVDDCSNDGSLPVIRELKTQIPQLRYLSFARNCGQSAALYAGFQAASGDVIITMDADLQNDPTDLRQMYQHYGEFDMINGWRFNRQDTLSKKIASKIGNFVRNWMTKETIHDTGCSLKIMNAEMLKNVRIYKGLHRFLPTLMRMEGAKVIEVKVNHRQRLFGESKYTNLQRGIEGFYDLIAVRWMQSRHLTIEVKEEK
;
A
#
# COMPACT_ATOMS: atom_id res chain seq x y z
N MET A 1 -20.03 -1.16 -12.11
CA MET A 1 -18.74 -1.77 -11.70
C MET A 1 -17.83 -0.62 -11.29
N ASN A 2 -17.06 -0.77 -10.21
CA ASN A 2 -16.16 0.26 -9.75
C ASN A 2 -14.91 0.30 -10.64
N LYS A 3 -14.42 1.51 -10.93
CA LYS A 3 -13.12 1.68 -11.57
C LYS A 3 -12.00 1.41 -10.56
N ILE A 4 -10.98 0.67 -10.97
CA ILE A 4 -9.85 0.29 -10.10
C ILE A 4 -8.59 1.04 -10.51
N SER A 5 -7.88 1.61 -9.54
CA SER A 5 -6.53 2.16 -9.72
C SER A 5 -5.50 1.32 -8.96
N PHE A 6 -4.61 0.65 -9.69
CA PHE A 6 -3.42 0.02 -9.12
C PHE A 6 -2.34 1.08 -8.91
N VAL A 7 -2.01 1.40 -7.68
CA VAL A 7 -0.99 2.41 -7.34
C VAL A 7 0.27 1.72 -6.84
N VAL A 8 1.35 1.85 -7.61
CA VAL A 8 2.62 1.17 -7.35
C VAL A 8 3.75 2.18 -7.24
N PRO A 9 4.39 2.33 -6.05
CA PRO A 9 5.59 3.14 -5.90
C PRO A 9 6.79 2.42 -6.50
N ILE A 10 7.58 3.14 -7.30
CA ILE A 10 8.78 2.63 -7.99
C ILE A 10 10.00 3.40 -7.49
N TYR A 11 11.07 2.68 -7.15
CA TYR A 11 12.39 3.27 -6.91
C TYR A 11 13.49 2.24 -7.16
N ASN A 12 14.18 2.35 -8.31
CA ASN A 12 15.23 1.42 -8.76
C ASN A 12 14.73 -0.03 -8.80
N GLU A 13 13.77 -0.28 -9.69
CA GLU A 13 13.10 -1.57 -9.87
C GLU A 13 13.05 -1.97 -11.37
N GLU A 14 14.03 -1.52 -12.17
CA GLU A 14 14.09 -1.72 -13.62
C GLU A 14 13.77 -3.15 -14.06
N GLU A 15 14.34 -4.15 -13.37
CA GLU A 15 14.21 -5.57 -13.69
C GLU A 15 12.81 -6.14 -13.39
N ASN A 16 12.05 -5.48 -12.50
CA ASN A 16 10.78 -5.98 -11.99
C ASN A 16 9.55 -5.39 -12.71
N ILE A 17 9.65 -4.17 -13.25
CA ILE A 17 8.50 -3.38 -13.72
C ILE A 17 7.72 -4.10 -14.80
N ARG A 18 8.37 -4.68 -15.82
CA ARG A 18 7.68 -5.34 -16.94
C ARG A 18 6.83 -6.50 -16.44
N LYS A 19 7.44 -7.38 -15.65
CA LYS A 19 6.77 -8.55 -15.08
C LYS A 19 5.64 -8.16 -14.14
N LEU A 20 5.84 -7.13 -13.32
CA LEU A 20 4.79 -6.60 -12.44
C LEU A 20 3.57 -6.12 -13.23
N VAL A 21 3.78 -5.34 -14.28
CA VAL A 21 2.70 -4.83 -15.12
C VAL A 21 1.97 -5.98 -15.82
N GLU A 22 2.68 -6.97 -16.35
CA GLU A 22 2.10 -8.17 -16.95
C GLU A 22 1.24 -8.95 -15.93
N GLU A 23 1.73 -9.16 -14.70
CA GLU A 23 0.99 -9.85 -13.64
C GLU A 23 -0.28 -9.06 -13.22
N ILE A 24 -0.21 -7.73 -13.16
CA ILE A 24 -1.39 -6.88 -12.89
C ILE A 24 -2.40 -7.00 -14.03
N GLN A 25 -1.96 -6.90 -15.29
CA GLN A 25 -2.84 -7.03 -16.46
C GLN A 25 -3.54 -8.40 -16.53
N ALA A 26 -2.87 -9.46 -16.07
CA ALA A 26 -3.45 -10.80 -16.03
C ALA A 26 -4.58 -10.95 -14.98
N VAL A 27 -4.58 -10.13 -13.92
CA VAL A 27 -5.54 -10.24 -12.81
C VAL A 27 -6.61 -9.13 -12.87
N ALA A 28 -6.26 -7.94 -13.34
CA ALA A 28 -7.15 -6.79 -13.31
C ALA A 28 -8.53 -7.03 -13.94
N PRO A 29 -8.66 -7.72 -15.11
CA PRO A 29 -9.97 -8.00 -15.73
C PRO A 29 -10.91 -8.87 -14.87
N ASP A 30 -10.34 -9.72 -13.99
CA ASP A 30 -11.16 -10.54 -13.08
C ASP A 30 -11.79 -9.71 -11.96
N LEU A 31 -11.24 -8.53 -11.68
CA LEU A 31 -11.73 -7.62 -10.65
C LEU A 31 -12.64 -6.54 -11.24
N SER A 32 -12.24 -5.92 -12.34
CA SER A 32 -13.00 -4.92 -13.09
C SER A 32 -12.46 -4.77 -14.51
N ASN A 33 -13.34 -4.57 -15.49
CA ASN A 33 -12.96 -4.24 -16.87
C ASN A 33 -12.48 -2.78 -17.01
N ASP A 34 -12.83 -1.90 -16.07
CA ASP A 34 -12.38 -0.51 -16.03
C ASP A 34 -11.30 -0.38 -14.96
N TYR A 35 -10.03 -0.31 -15.41
CA TYR A 35 -8.90 -0.15 -14.51
C TYR A 35 -7.80 0.71 -15.11
N GLU A 36 -6.97 1.25 -14.24
CA GLU A 36 -5.70 1.89 -14.58
C GLU A 36 -4.56 1.33 -13.74
N ILE A 37 -3.35 1.38 -14.28
CA ILE A 37 -2.10 1.09 -13.57
C ILE A 37 -1.33 2.40 -13.44
N LEU A 38 -1.18 2.90 -12.22
CA LEU A 38 -0.47 4.15 -11.92
C LEU A 38 0.86 3.84 -11.24
N LEU A 39 1.94 3.93 -12.01
CA LEU A 39 3.30 3.77 -11.51
C LEU A 39 3.82 5.14 -11.04
N VAL A 40 4.35 5.20 -9.83
CA VAL A 40 4.89 6.45 -9.26
C VAL A 40 6.38 6.29 -9.05
N ASP A 41 7.17 6.82 -9.98
CA ASP A 41 8.63 6.81 -9.94
C ASP A 41 9.15 7.87 -8.97
N ASP A 42 9.76 7.43 -7.88
CA ASP A 42 10.35 8.27 -6.84
C ASP A 42 11.78 8.68 -7.16
N CYS A 43 11.99 9.20 -8.39
CA CYS A 43 13.28 9.65 -8.90
C CYS A 43 14.32 8.52 -8.94
N SER A 44 14.00 7.45 -9.66
CA SER A 44 14.94 6.34 -9.91
C SER A 44 16.18 6.79 -10.69
N ASN A 45 17.33 6.17 -10.41
CA ASN A 45 18.64 6.43 -11.05
C ASN A 45 19.15 5.23 -11.87
N ASP A 46 18.30 4.24 -12.06
CA ASP A 46 18.50 3.10 -12.99
C ASP A 46 17.64 3.27 -14.25
N GLY A 47 17.40 2.19 -14.98
CA GLY A 47 16.54 2.17 -16.17
C GLY A 47 15.03 2.15 -15.88
N SER A 48 14.57 2.31 -14.64
CA SER A 48 13.14 2.22 -14.27
C SER A 48 12.27 3.20 -15.06
N LEU A 49 12.61 4.49 -15.09
CA LEU A 49 11.81 5.49 -15.79
C LEU A 49 11.77 5.30 -17.33
N PRO A 50 12.88 4.98 -18.02
CA PRO A 50 12.86 4.54 -19.41
C PRO A 50 11.90 3.37 -19.67
N VAL A 51 11.94 2.33 -18.84
CA VAL A 51 11.03 1.16 -18.97
C VAL A 51 9.57 1.58 -18.80
N ILE A 52 9.25 2.41 -17.82
CA ILE A 52 7.89 2.93 -17.61
C ILE A 52 7.39 3.71 -18.85
N ARG A 53 8.22 4.57 -19.42
CA ARG A 53 7.88 5.36 -20.61
C ARG A 53 7.61 4.48 -21.82
N GLU A 54 8.41 3.45 -22.02
CA GLU A 54 8.21 2.47 -23.10
C GLU A 54 6.86 1.72 -22.90
N LEU A 55 6.61 1.17 -21.72
CA LEU A 55 5.36 0.45 -21.41
C LEU A 55 4.14 1.35 -21.61
N LYS A 56 4.23 2.65 -21.26
CA LYS A 56 3.14 3.60 -21.48
C LYS A 56 2.75 3.73 -22.94
N THR A 57 3.67 3.57 -23.89
CA THR A 57 3.34 3.61 -25.33
C THR A 57 2.57 2.38 -25.81
N GLN A 58 2.67 1.26 -25.09
CA GLN A 58 2.09 -0.03 -25.45
C GLN A 58 0.80 -0.32 -24.70
N ILE A 59 0.64 0.24 -23.49
CA ILE A 59 -0.45 -0.09 -22.56
C ILE A 59 -1.29 1.18 -22.30
N PRO A 60 -2.49 1.30 -22.91
CA PRO A 60 -3.35 2.47 -22.74
C PRO A 60 -3.73 2.74 -21.28
N GLN A 61 -3.96 1.67 -20.48
CA GLN A 61 -4.36 1.72 -19.08
C GLN A 61 -3.22 2.18 -18.14
N LEU A 62 -1.95 2.16 -18.61
CA LEU A 62 -0.82 2.56 -17.79
C LEU A 62 -0.69 4.08 -17.78
N ARG A 63 -0.53 4.64 -16.60
CA ARG A 63 -0.18 6.04 -16.33
C ARG A 63 1.03 6.08 -15.40
N TYR A 64 1.76 7.17 -15.37
CA TYR A 64 2.85 7.33 -14.42
C TYR A 64 2.99 8.77 -13.93
N LEU A 65 3.56 8.89 -12.73
CA LEU A 65 4.14 10.11 -12.18
C LEU A 65 5.65 9.88 -12.03
N SER A 66 6.46 10.92 -12.21
CA SER A 66 7.89 10.86 -11.92
C SER A 66 8.29 12.09 -11.10
N PHE A 67 8.94 11.85 -9.98
CA PHE A 67 9.37 12.92 -9.07
C PHE A 67 10.70 13.53 -9.52
N ALA A 68 10.88 14.82 -9.27
CA ALA A 68 12.12 15.54 -9.55
C ALA A 68 13.26 15.19 -8.56
N ARG A 69 12.91 14.60 -7.41
CA ARG A 69 13.85 14.13 -6.37
C ARG A 69 13.23 12.97 -5.58
N ASN A 70 14.07 12.14 -4.98
CA ASN A 70 13.58 11.09 -4.09
C ASN A 70 12.91 11.68 -2.85
N CYS A 71 11.63 11.33 -2.65
CA CYS A 71 10.77 11.78 -1.54
C CYS A 71 10.35 10.64 -0.63
N GLY A 72 10.64 9.40 -1.00
CA GLY A 72 10.34 8.18 -0.26
C GLY A 72 8.95 7.59 -0.55
N GLN A 73 8.79 6.32 -0.21
CA GLN A 73 7.61 5.50 -0.51
C GLN A 73 6.28 6.14 -0.06
N SER A 74 6.25 6.78 1.12
CA SER A 74 5.02 7.44 1.60
C SER A 74 4.57 8.57 0.68
N ALA A 75 5.52 9.35 0.14
CA ALA A 75 5.22 10.45 -0.78
C ALA A 75 4.74 9.90 -2.12
N ALA A 76 5.38 8.84 -2.62
CA ALA A 76 4.98 8.17 -3.87
C ALA A 76 3.55 7.61 -3.77
N LEU A 77 3.24 6.90 -2.68
CA LEU A 77 1.88 6.41 -2.43
C LEU A 77 0.87 7.55 -2.32
N TYR A 78 1.19 8.60 -1.54
CA TYR A 78 0.27 9.74 -1.38
C TYR A 78 -0.01 10.44 -2.70
N ALA A 79 1.02 10.73 -3.51
CA ALA A 79 0.84 11.32 -4.83
C ALA A 79 0.02 10.40 -5.75
N GLY A 80 0.26 9.10 -5.70
CA GLY A 80 -0.52 8.09 -6.42
C GLY A 80 -1.99 8.10 -6.01
N PHE A 81 -2.30 8.16 -4.71
CA PHE A 81 -3.68 8.21 -4.21
C PHE A 81 -4.42 9.47 -4.66
N GLN A 82 -3.74 10.61 -4.68
CA GLN A 82 -4.33 11.88 -5.15
C GLN A 82 -4.56 11.89 -6.67
N ALA A 83 -3.71 11.21 -7.45
CA ALA A 83 -3.78 11.16 -8.92
C ALA A 83 -4.64 10.01 -9.44
N ALA A 84 -4.97 9.04 -8.60
CA ALA A 84 -5.81 7.90 -8.96
C ALA A 84 -7.23 8.35 -9.32
N SER A 85 -7.78 7.77 -10.41
CA SER A 85 -9.11 8.11 -10.92
C SER A 85 -10.17 7.05 -10.61
N GLY A 86 -9.76 5.92 -10.00
CA GLY A 86 -10.66 4.83 -9.63
C GLY A 86 -11.40 5.07 -8.32
N ASP A 87 -12.52 4.36 -8.17
CA ASP A 87 -13.32 4.31 -6.93
C ASP A 87 -12.65 3.40 -5.89
N VAL A 88 -11.81 2.48 -6.37
CA VAL A 88 -11.07 1.51 -5.58
C VAL A 88 -9.58 1.69 -5.84
N ILE A 89 -8.79 1.82 -4.79
CA ILE A 89 -7.33 1.87 -4.88
C ILE A 89 -6.75 0.56 -4.39
N ILE A 90 -5.91 -0.06 -5.24
CA ILE A 90 -5.13 -1.24 -4.90
C ILE A 90 -3.66 -0.84 -4.86
N THR A 91 -2.97 -1.17 -3.76
CA THR A 91 -1.53 -0.94 -3.64
C THR A 91 -0.76 -2.26 -3.60
N MET A 92 0.46 -2.23 -4.11
CA MET A 92 1.47 -3.28 -3.96
C MET A 92 2.86 -2.71 -4.14
N ASP A 93 3.90 -3.42 -3.67
CA ASP A 93 5.29 -3.07 -3.92
C ASP A 93 5.74 -3.60 -5.30
N ALA A 94 6.77 -2.96 -5.87
CA ALA A 94 7.28 -3.32 -7.20
C ALA A 94 8.24 -4.51 -7.21
N ASP A 95 8.63 -5.05 -6.07
CA ASP A 95 9.67 -6.07 -5.90
C ASP A 95 9.21 -7.51 -6.16
N LEU A 96 7.99 -7.70 -6.71
CA LEU A 96 7.36 -8.98 -7.04
C LEU A 96 7.15 -9.94 -5.85
N GLN A 97 7.28 -9.45 -4.60
CA GLN A 97 7.04 -10.26 -3.41
C GLN A 97 5.54 -10.48 -3.15
N ASN A 98 4.68 -9.56 -3.58
CA ASN A 98 3.24 -9.76 -3.58
C ASN A 98 2.81 -10.64 -4.76
N ASP A 99 1.82 -11.49 -4.56
CA ASP A 99 1.16 -12.23 -5.62
C ASP A 99 -0.14 -11.52 -6.02
N PRO A 100 -0.23 -10.90 -7.22
CA PRO A 100 -1.46 -10.23 -7.64
C PRO A 100 -2.67 -11.18 -7.72
N THR A 101 -2.46 -12.49 -7.85
CA THR A 101 -3.58 -13.46 -7.87
C THR A 101 -4.36 -13.52 -6.58
N ASP A 102 -3.74 -13.15 -5.44
CA ASP A 102 -4.41 -13.05 -4.14
C ASP A 102 -5.50 -11.97 -4.13
N LEU A 103 -5.42 -10.98 -5.03
CA LEU A 103 -6.44 -9.94 -5.17
C LEU A 103 -7.82 -10.50 -5.49
N ARG A 104 -7.92 -11.64 -6.19
CA ARG A 104 -9.20 -12.31 -6.48
C ARG A 104 -9.94 -12.67 -5.19
N GLN A 105 -9.22 -13.24 -4.22
CA GLN A 105 -9.78 -13.58 -2.92
C GLN A 105 -10.05 -12.33 -2.07
N MET A 106 -9.13 -11.38 -2.07
CA MET A 106 -9.27 -10.15 -1.29
C MET A 106 -10.47 -9.32 -1.76
N TYR A 107 -10.67 -9.19 -3.08
CA TYR A 107 -11.71 -8.34 -3.66
C TYR A 107 -13.14 -8.83 -3.35
N GLN A 108 -13.33 -10.11 -3.03
CA GLN A 108 -14.62 -10.66 -2.61
C GLN A 108 -15.17 -10.02 -1.33
N HIS A 109 -14.28 -9.42 -0.52
CA HIS A 109 -14.65 -8.73 0.71
C HIS A 109 -14.93 -7.23 0.50
N TYR A 110 -14.62 -6.69 -0.70
CA TYR A 110 -14.86 -5.29 -1.00
C TYR A 110 -16.38 -5.03 -1.14
N GLY A 111 -16.86 -3.95 -0.54
CA GLY A 111 -18.29 -3.60 -0.44
C GLY A 111 -18.89 -3.93 0.92
N GLU A 112 -18.45 -5.00 1.58
CA GLU A 112 -18.74 -5.24 3.01
C GLU A 112 -17.73 -4.49 3.88
N PHE A 113 -16.48 -4.42 3.41
CA PHE A 113 -15.36 -3.71 4.05
C PHE A 113 -14.82 -2.62 3.12
N ASP A 114 -14.42 -1.48 3.72
CA ASP A 114 -13.86 -0.33 3.01
C ASP A 114 -12.37 -0.48 2.76
N MET A 115 -11.70 -1.31 3.57
CA MET A 115 -10.30 -1.66 3.39
C MET A 115 -10.06 -3.14 3.66
N ILE A 116 -9.38 -3.80 2.73
CA ILE A 116 -8.89 -5.16 2.85
C ILE A 116 -7.36 -5.12 2.88
N ASN A 117 -6.77 -5.50 4.00
CA ASN A 117 -5.33 -5.54 4.20
C ASN A 117 -4.81 -6.96 4.01
N GLY A 118 -3.77 -7.14 3.21
CA GLY A 118 -3.10 -8.43 3.10
C GLY A 118 -2.36 -8.79 4.40
N TRP A 119 -2.39 -10.06 4.77
CA TRP A 119 -1.62 -10.63 5.87
C TRP A 119 -0.69 -11.72 5.32
N ARG A 120 0.60 -11.44 5.28
CA ARG A 120 1.65 -12.38 4.82
C ARG A 120 1.85 -13.50 5.85
N PHE A 121 0.99 -14.50 5.78
CA PHE A 121 0.92 -15.56 6.80
C PHE A 121 2.18 -16.44 6.84
N ASN A 122 2.78 -16.75 5.68
CA ASN A 122 3.91 -17.67 5.53
C ASN A 122 5.25 -16.96 5.29
N ARG A 123 5.57 -15.89 6.03
CA ARG A 123 6.87 -15.22 5.89
C ARG A 123 8.01 -16.14 6.26
N GLN A 124 8.96 -16.32 5.33
CA GLN A 124 10.21 -17.06 5.55
C GLN A 124 11.27 -16.17 6.21
N ASP A 125 10.96 -15.62 7.38
CA ASP A 125 11.88 -14.80 8.16
C ASP A 125 12.73 -15.67 9.11
N THR A 126 13.93 -15.17 9.45
CA THR A 126 14.75 -15.76 10.52
C THR A 126 14.00 -15.67 11.88
N LEU A 127 14.33 -16.57 12.80
CA LEU A 127 13.67 -16.64 14.11
C LEU A 127 13.75 -15.29 14.88
N SER A 128 14.90 -14.61 14.82
CA SER A 128 15.10 -13.28 15.42
C SER A 128 14.19 -12.21 14.83
N LYS A 129 14.00 -12.20 13.50
CA LYS A 129 13.07 -11.28 12.83
C LYS A 129 11.62 -11.58 13.19
N LYS A 130 11.24 -12.86 13.32
CA LYS A 130 9.90 -13.27 13.76
C LYS A 130 9.58 -12.78 15.17
N ILE A 131 10.53 -12.93 16.11
CA ILE A 131 10.36 -12.45 17.50
C ILE A 131 10.26 -10.94 17.54
N ALA A 132 11.18 -10.21 16.89
CA ALA A 132 11.13 -8.75 16.83
C ALA A 132 9.82 -8.23 16.21
N SER A 133 9.35 -8.88 15.15
CA SER A 133 8.06 -8.56 14.52
C SER A 133 6.87 -8.79 15.46
N LYS A 134 6.85 -9.90 16.21
CA LYS A 134 5.80 -10.19 17.20
C LYS A 134 5.76 -9.14 18.32
N ILE A 135 6.92 -8.78 18.87
CA ILE A 135 7.01 -7.73 19.89
C ILE A 135 6.56 -6.38 19.33
N GLY A 136 7.05 -6.00 18.15
CA GLY A 136 6.65 -4.74 17.51
C GLY A 136 5.15 -4.67 17.22
N ASN A 137 4.57 -5.77 16.74
CA ASN A 137 3.13 -5.86 16.49
C ASN A 137 2.32 -5.80 17.79
N PHE A 138 2.78 -6.46 18.87
CA PHE A 138 2.12 -6.38 20.16
C PHE A 138 2.11 -4.96 20.72
N VAL A 139 3.27 -4.27 20.73
CA VAL A 139 3.38 -2.87 21.19
C VAL A 139 2.50 -1.96 20.35
N ARG A 140 2.55 -2.11 19.01
CA ARG A 140 1.70 -1.32 18.10
C ARG A 140 0.21 -1.54 18.40
N ASN A 141 -0.24 -2.79 18.45
CA ASN A 141 -1.65 -3.13 18.67
C ASN A 141 -2.15 -2.63 20.03
N TRP A 142 -1.31 -2.75 21.06
CA TRP A 142 -1.63 -2.22 22.39
C TRP A 142 -1.77 -0.69 22.39
N MET A 143 -0.84 0.02 21.75
CA MET A 143 -0.86 1.48 21.69
C MET A 143 -1.98 2.03 20.79
N THR A 144 -2.20 1.44 19.62
CA THR A 144 -3.18 1.93 18.63
C THR A 144 -4.55 1.27 18.77
N LYS A 145 -4.71 0.33 19.72
CA LYS A 145 -5.94 -0.49 19.91
C LYS A 145 -6.35 -1.24 18.62
N GLU A 146 -5.34 -1.69 17.87
CA GLU A 146 -5.51 -2.42 16.62
C GLU A 146 -5.51 -3.93 16.83
N THR A 147 -6.17 -4.62 15.89
CA THR A 147 -6.19 -6.09 15.82
C THR A 147 -5.44 -6.64 14.61
N ILE A 148 -4.87 -5.76 13.79
CA ILE A 148 -4.20 -6.10 12.53
C ILE A 148 -2.86 -6.80 12.78
N HIS A 149 -2.64 -7.95 12.15
CA HIS A 149 -1.42 -8.74 12.30
C HIS A 149 -0.27 -8.20 11.45
N ASP A 150 -0.54 -7.73 10.22
CA ASP A 150 0.49 -7.30 9.27
C ASP A 150 0.15 -5.97 8.60
N THR A 151 0.24 -4.85 9.31
CA THR A 151 0.03 -3.52 8.72
C THR A 151 1.06 -3.16 7.65
N GLY A 152 2.23 -3.81 7.68
CA GLY A 152 3.32 -3.58 6.74
C GLY A 152 3.18 -4.31 5.41
N CYS A 153 2.13 -5.12 5.20
CA CYS A 153 1.85 -5.68 3.88
C CYS A 153 1.47 -4.56 2.91
N SER A 154 2.11 -4.50 1.75
CA SER A 154 1.81 -3.49 0.73
C SER A 154 0.58 -3.82 -0.11
N LEU A 155 0.18 -5.10 -0.16
CA LEU A 155 -1.02 -5.52 -0.87
C LEU A 155 -2.28 -5.13 -0.09
N LYS A 156 -2.98 -4.11 -0.57
CA LYS A 156 -4.17 -3.54 0.07
C LYS A 156 -5.21 -3.15 -0.98
N ILE A 157 -6.47 -3.31 -0.64
CA ILE A 157 -7.62 -2.79 -1.41
C ILE A 157 -8.32 -1.76 -0.53
N MET A 158 -8.59 -0.57 -1.04
CA MET A 158 -9.10 0.55 -0.25
C MET A 158 -10.15 1.34 -1.02
N ASN A 159 -11.17 1.82 -0.31
CA ASN A 159 -12.11 2.80 -0.83
C ASN A 159 -11.37 4.12 -1.11
N ALA A 160 -11.48 4.63 -2.34
CA ALA A 160 -10.72 5.81 -2.78
C ALA A 160 -11.20 7.09 -2.11
N GLU A 161 -12.50 7.25 -1.91
CA GLU A 161 -13.10 8.44 -1.29
C GLU A 161 -12.60 8.59 0.15
N MET A 162 -12.70 7.53 0.95
CA MET A 162 -12.20 7.54 2.32
C MET A 162 -10.68 7.74 2.39
N LEU A 163 -9.94 7.08 1.50
CA LEU A 163 -8.47 7.19 1.46
C LEU A 163 -7.99 8.60 1.14
N LYS A 164 -8.68 9.35 0.28
CA LYS A 164 -8.33 10.73 -0.07
C LYS A 164 -8.45 11.70 1.11
N ASN A 165 -9.24 11.38 2.13
CA ASN A 165 -9.33 12.14 3.37
C ASN A 165 -8.14 11.88 4.30
N VAL A 166 -7.46 10.74 4.14
CA VAL A 166 -6.30 10.37 4.96
C VAL A 166 -5.07 11.18 4.56
N ARG A 167 -4.54 11.98 5.49
CA ARG A 167 -3.25 12.65 5.29
C ARG A 167 -2.12 11.72 5.66
N ILE A 168 -1.21 11.49 4.71
CA ILE A 168 -0.05 10.62 4.89
C ILE A 168 1.20 11.48 5.06
N TYR A 169 1.95 11.22 6.14
CA TYR A 169 3.28 11.74 6.38
C TYR A 169 4.33 10.65 6.16
N LYS A 170 5.61 11.01 6.19
CA LYS A 170 6.72 10.04 6.08
C LYS A 170 6.53 8.91 7.11
N GLY A 171 6.60 7.65 6.66
CA GLY A 171 6.43 6.46 7.50
C GLY A 171 4.99 5.99 7.69
N LEU A 172 3.98 6.88 7.62
CA LEU A 172 2.60 6.57 7.97
C LEU A 172 1.89 5.62 6.99
N HIS A 173 2.41 5.38 5.79
CA HIS A 173 1.89 4.35 4.88
C HIS A 173 1.78 2.96 5.54
N ARG A 174 2.59 2.69 6.58
CA ARG A 174 2.55 1.44 7.37
C ARG A 174 1.35 1.37 8.30
N PHE A 175 0.70 2.50 8.59
CA PHE A 175 -0.45 2.62 9.49
C PHE A 175 -1.76 2.88 8.74
N LEU A 176 -1.80 2.66 7.43
CA LEU A 176 -3.01 2.86 6.62
C LEU A 176 -4.26 2.21 7.22
N PRO A 177 -4.23 0.96 7.74
CA PRO A 177 -5.40 0.38 8.40
C PRO A 177 -5.92 1.23 9.57
N THR A 178 -5.02 1.73 10.41
CA THR A 178 -5.37 2.57 11.56
C THR A 178 -5.91 3.93 11.10
N LEU A 179 -5.26 4.55 10.11
CA LEU A 179 -5.67 5.85 9.57
C LEU A 179 -7.04 5.77 8.89
N MET A 180 -7.29 4.72 8.10
CA MET A 180 -8.58 4.47 7.47
C MET A 180 -9.69 4.26 8.52
N ARG A 181 -9.41 3.53 9.61
CA ARG A 181 -10.38 3.38 10.72
C ARG A 181 -10.69 4.68 11.42
N MET A 182 -9.74 5.61 11.52
CA MET A 182 -10.01 6.95 12.06
C MET A 182 -11.04 7.70 11.19
N GLU A 183 -11.01 7.48 9.87
CA GLU A 183 -12.01 8.01 8.94
C GLU A 183 -13.32 7.18 8.91
N GLY A 184 -13.49 6.22 9.81
CA GLY A 184 -14.70 5.39 9.93
C GLY A 184 -14.70 4.11 9.07
N ALA A 185 -13.60 3.76 8.41
CA ALA A 185 -13.54 2.59 7.54
C ALA A 185 -13.65 1.27 8.31
N LYS A 186 -14.41 0.33 7.75
CA LYS A 186 -14.40 -1.07 8.16
C LYS A 186 -13.20 -1.78 7.53
N VAL A 187 -12.32 -2.33 8.36
CA VAL A 187 -11.05 -2.93 7.91
C VAL A 187 -11.01 -4.41 8.27
N ILE A 188 -10.64 -5.25 7.32
CA ILE A 188 -10.40 -6.69 7.49
C ILE A 188 -8.99 -7.07 7.00
N GLU A 189 -8.44 -8.17 7.53
CA GLU A 189 -7.24 -8.82 7.00
C GLU A 189 -7.57 -10.12 6.29
N VAL A 190 -6.91 -10.34 5.16
CA VAL A 190 -6.99 -11.59 4.38
C VAL A 190 -5.58 -12.16 4.24
N LYS A 191 -5.43 -13.47 4.48
CA LYS A 191 -4.15 -14.15 4.29
C LYS A 191 -3.74 -14.12 2.83
N VAL A 192 -2.50 -13.71 2.57
CA VAL A 192 -1.93 -13.63 1.23
C VAL A 192 -0.59 -14.35 1.17
N ASN A 193 -0.23 -14.78 -0.03
CA ASN A 193 1.06 -15.37 -0.31
C ASN A 193 2.17 -14.31 -0.22
N HIS A 194 3.39 -14.76 0.06
CA HIS A 194 4.57 -13.91 0.05
C HIS A 194 5.70 -14.65 -0.65
N ARG A 195 6.05 -14.15 -1.84
CA ARG A 195 7.10 -14.72 -2.68
C ARG A 195 8.47 -14.25 -2.19
N GLN A 196 9.51 -14.99 -2.55
CA GLN A 196 10.88 -14.52 -2.37
C GLN A 196 11.17 -13.41 -3.37
N ARG A 197 11.96 -12.41 -2.94
CA ARG A 197 12.42 -11.34 -3.83
C ARG A 197 13.30 -11.96 -4.92
N LEU A 198 13.03 -11.64 -6.18
CA LEU A 198 13.79 -12.15 -7.32
C LEU A 198 15.01 -11.28 -7.61
N PHE A 199 14.87 -9.94 -7.52
CA PHE A 199 15.91 -8.97 -7.85
C PHE A 199 15.96 -7.85 -6.79
N GLY A 200 17.10 -7.14 -6.73
CA GLY A 200 17.31 -6.00 -5.84
C GLY A 200 17.64 -6.36 -4.38
N GLU A 201 18.09 -5.36 -3.63
CA GLU A 201 18.48 -5.47 -2.22
C GLU A 201 17.56 -4.66 -1.30
N SER A 202 17.49 -5.07 -0.02
CA SER A 202 16.74 -4.31 0.99
C SER A 202 17.47 -3.01 1.34
N LYS A 203 16.87 -1.85 1.04
CA LYS A 203 17.47 -0.52 1.18
C LYS A 203 17.54 0.03 2.61
N TYR A 204 17.09 -0.72 3.63
CA TYR A 204 17.01 -0.25 5.02
C TYR A 204 17.58 -1.25 6.02
N THR A 205 18.26 -0.75 7.07
CA THR A 205 18.67 -1.55 8.23
C THR A 205 17.50 -1.76 9.19
N ASN A 206 17.46 -2.92 9.87
CA ASN A 206 16.37 -3.26 10.79
C ASN A 206 16.26 -2.31 12.00
N LEU A 207 17.39 -1.78 12.47
CA LEU A 207 17.44 -0.89 13.65
C LEU A 207 16.83 0.48 13.34
N GLN A 208 17.20 1.09 12.21
CA GLN A 208 16.64 2.38 11.76
C GLN A 208 15.13 2.28 11.56
N ARG A 209 14.67 1.20 10.90
CA ARG A 209 13.23 0.92 10.73
C ARG A 209 12.49 0.78 12.06
N GLY A 210 13.12 0.20 13.08
CA GLY A 210 12.54 0.06 14.42
C GLY A 210 12.35 1.39 15.12
N ILE A 211 13.37 2.24 15.10
CA ILE A 211 13.35 3.58 15.74
C ILE A 211 12.32 4.49 15.04
N GLU A 212 12.38 4.58 13.70
CA GLU A 212 11.42 5.37 12.93
C GLU A 212 9.99 4.87 13.15
N GLY A 213 9.78 3.54 13.11
CA GLY A 213 8.45 2.95 13.32
C GLY A 213 7.90 3.19 14.72
N PHE A 214 8.74 3.28 15.76
CA PHE A 214 8.30 3.62 17.11
C PHE A 214 7.93 5.10 17.23
N TYR A 215 8.69 5.99 16.58
CA TYR A 215 8.35 7.41 16.50
C TYR A 215 7.03 7.64 15.77
N ASP A 216 6.84 6.98 14.63
CA ASP A 216 5.59 7.01 13.86
C ASP A 216 4.41 6.50 14.68
N LEU A 217 4.63 5.44 15.49
CA LEU A 217 3.61 4.87 16.37
C LEU A 217 3.11 5.87 17.43
N ILE A 218 4.02 6.66 18.04
CA ILE A 218 3.65 7.72 18.97
C ILE A 218 2.82 8.79 18.23
N ALA A 219 3.23 9.18 17.02
CA ALA A 219 2.51 10.15 16.22
C ALA A 219 1.09 9.67 15.91
N VAL A 220 0.93 8.42 15.45
CA VAL A 220 -0.39 7.83 15.16
C VAL A 220 -1.25 7.75 16.43
N ARG A 221 -0.67 7.38 17.57
CA ARG A 221 -1.40 7.36 18.83
C ARG A 221 -1.89 8.75 19.25
N TRP A 222 -1.05 9.77 19.04
CA TRP A 222 -1.44 11.16 19.27
C TRP A 222 -2.58 11.57 18.32
N MET A 223 -2.49 11.25 17.02
CA MET A 223 -3.53 11.53 16.03
C MET A 223 -4.85 10.89 16.44
N GLN A 224 -4.86 9.60 16.83
CA GLN A 224 -6.06 8.91 17.33
C GLN A 224 -6.70 9.62 18.54
N SER A 225 -5.88 10.15 19.46
CA SER A 225 -6.38 10.82 20.67
C SER A 225 -6.95 12.21 20.39
N ARG A 226 -6.67 12.78 19.22
CA ARG A 226 -7.07 14.14 18.80
C ARG A 226 -7.97 14.16 17.57
N HIS A 227 -8.33 12.96 17.08
CA HIS A 227 -9.25 12.86 15.96
C HIS A 227 -10.64 13.42 16.34
N LEU A 228 -11.20 14.24 15.44
CA LEU A 228 -12.51 14.86 15.63
C LEU A 228 -13.53 14.09 14.80
N THR A 229 -14.54 13.54 15.45
CA THR A 229 -15.73 12.99 14.80
C THR A 229 -16.84 14.02 14.90
N ILE A 230 -17.33 14.51 13.75
CA ILE A 230 -18.38 15.54 13.70
C ILE A 230 -19.63 14.88 13.10
N GLU A 231 -20.71 14.87 13.85
CA GLU A 231 -22.05 14.51 13.36
C GLU A 231 -22.89 15.79 13.27
N VAL A 232 -23.29 16.17 12.05
CA VAL A 232 -24.19 17.30 11.83
C VAL A 232 -25.62 16.79 11.95
N LYS A 233 -26.37 17.31 12.94
CA LYS A 233 -27.77 16.89 13.16
C LYS A 233 -28.74 17.55 12.18
N GLU A 234 -28.54 18.79 11.86
CA GLU A 234 -29.36 19.55 10.89
C GLU A 234 -28.49 20.59 10.18
N GLU A 235 -28.72 20.74 8.88
CA GLU A 235 -28.25 21.87 8.05
C GLU A 235 -29.46 22.59 7.51
N LYS A 236 -29.56 23.89 7.74
CA LYS A 236 -30.70 24.75 7.30
C LYS A 236 -30.25 25.79 6.29
#